data_1367a4f5170cc157258429b2be4efead
#
_entry.id   1367a4f5170cc157258429b2be4efead
#
_cell.length_a   1.000
_cell.length_b   1.000
_cell.length_c   1.000
_cell.angle_alpha   90.00
_cell.angle_beta   90.00
_cell.angle_gamma   90.00
#
_symmetry.space_group_name_H-M   'P 1'
#
loop_
_entity.id
_entity.type
_entity.pdbx_description
1 polymer ?
#
loop_
_entity_poly.entity_id
_entity_poly.type
_entity_poly.pdbx_seq_one_letter_code
_entity_poly.pdbx_strand_id
1 'polypeptide(L)'
;MEEISVKKIFKEKNPKLAKLIPGFLYRYLEKIIHQKDLNDSIPVFDGKMGLDFVQTAIDEFNIKIIIKGEENIPKKGRYIFVANHPLGGFDGIVFAHVVGKYHPDIKFLVNDILMNLKNLDPIFIPVNKHGRQSLEYVKKIEKTYESDAQVLNFPAGLCSRKIKGKIIDLEWKKSFVAKAVQHKRDIVPVHIDGRNSTFFYNLANIRKILAIKANIEMLYLVNELFKQRNKIITLTFGKPVPYQKFDKSKSPKQWAQELKEYVYRLPEGEIEPFQ
;
A
#
# COMPACT_ATOMS: atom_id res chain seq x y z
N MET A 1 19.46 1.55 12.37
CA MET A 1 18.04 1.32 12.83
C MET A 1 18.08 0.79 14.27
N GLU A 2 17.08 1.13 15.12
CA GLU A 2 16.99 0.51 16.45
C GLU A 2 16.44 -0.91 16.38
N GLU A 3 16.88 -1.75 17.34
CA GLU A 3 16.40 -3.12 17.47
C GLU A 3 14.90 -3.15 17.83
N ILE A 4 14.14 -3.97 17.11
CA ILE A 4 12.70 -4.15 17.31
C ILE A 4 12.50 -5.10 18.50
N SER A 5 11.73 -4.66 19.50
CA SER A 5 11.34 -5.49 20.63
C SER A 5 9.87 -5.30 20.99
N VAL A 6 9.06 -6.33 20.77
CA VAL A 6 7.63 -6.33 21.15
C VAL A 6 7.44 -5.97 22.61
N LYS A 7 8.23 -6.57 23.50
CA LYS A 7 8.15 -6.30 24.95
C LYS A 7 8.44 -4.84 25.28
N LYS A 8 9.47 -4.22 24.64
CA LYS A 8 9.82 -2.82 24.83
C LYS A 8 8.68 -1.92 24.39
N ILE A 9 8.12 -2.15 23.18
CA ILE A 9 6.99 -1.39 22.63
C ILE A 9 5.77 -1.43 23.56
N PHE A 10 5.39 -2.61 24.08
CA PHE A 10 4.26 -2.72 25.00
C PHE A 10 4.54 -2.02 26.33
N LYS A 11 5.76 -2.13 26.88
CA LYS A 11 6.15 -1.43 28.12
C LYS A 11 6.07 0.08 27.97
N GLU A 12 6.49 0.63 26.85
CA GLU A 12 6.48 2.07 26.58
C GLU A 12 5.06 2.60 26.35
N LYS A 13 4.26 1.89 25.54
CA LYS A 13 2.92 2.36 25.18
C LYS A 13 1.86 2.12 26.28
N ASN A 14 1.95 1.00 26.98
CA ASN A 14 1.00 0.65 28.05
C ASN A 14 1.66 -0.26 29.10
N PRO A 15 2.38 0.32 30.10
CA PRO A 15 3.08 -0.43 31.12
C PRO A 15 2.19 -1.38 31.94
N LYS A 16 0.90 -0.96 32.17
CA LYS A 16 -0.06 -1.78 32.93
C LYS A 16 -0.44 -3.04 32.14
N LEU A 17 -0.76 -2.87 30.86
CA LEU A 17 -1.09 -3.98 29.97
C LEU A 17 0.13 -4.91 29.81
N ALA A 18 1.32 -4.35 29.66
CA ALA A 18 2.55 -5.13 29.50
C ALA A 18 2.82 -6.09 30.65
N LYS A 19 2.46 -5.73 31.88
CA LYS A 19 2.57 -6.61 33.07
C LYS A 19 1.56 -7.76 33.07
N LEU A 20 0.43 -7.59 32.39
CA LEU A 20 -0.66 -8.60 32.33
C LEU A 20 -0.50 -9.59 31.20
N ILE A 21 0.33 -9.28 30.18
CA ILE A 21 0.55 -10.18 29.04
C ILE A 21 1.43 -11.36 29.47
N PRO A 22 0.94 -12.62 29.37
CA PRO A 22 1.74 -13.79 29.69
C PRO A 22 2.94 -13.94 28.73
N GLY A 23 4.03 -14.55 29.22
CA GLY A 23 5.25 -14.72 28.43
C GLY A 23 5.06 -15.52 27.13
N PHE A 24 4.14 -16.50 27.11
CA PHE A 24 3.85 -17.25 25.89
C PHE A 24 3.20 -16.39 24.81
N LEU A 25 2.39 -15.40 25.20
CA LEU A 25 1.74 -14.48 24.25
C LEU A 25 2.78 -13.52 23.65
N TYR A 26 3.76 -13.06 24.42
CA TYR A 26 4.89 -12.31 23.87
C TYR A 26 5.66 -13.14 22.85
N ARG A 27 6.03 -14.40 23.17
CA ARG A 27 6.71 -15.28 22.21
C ARG A 27 5.89 -15.50 20.94
N TYR A 28 4.57 -15.62 21.08
CA TYR A 28 3.68 -15.74 19.93
C TYR A 28 3.69 -14.49 19.06
N LEU A 29 3.58 -13.29 19.67
CA LEU A 29 3.65 -12.00 18.95
C LEU A 29 5.02 -11.82 18.27
N GLU A 30 6.11 -12.08 18.98
CA GLU A 30 7.48 -12.04 18.44
C GLU A 30 7.62 -12.93 17.19
N LYS A 31 6.98 -14.12 17.22
CA LYS A 31 6.97 -15.05 16.09
C LYS A 31 6.18 -14.52 14.89
N ILE A 32 4.95 -14.02 15.09
CA ILE A 32 4.11 -13.59 13.97
C ILE A 32 4.58 -12.26 13.32
N ILE A 33 5.32 -11.44 14.07
CA ILE A 33 5.97 -10.26 13.50
C ILE A 33 7.38 -10.54 12.98
N HIS A 34 7.86 -11.78 13.05
CA HIS A 34 9.22 -12.16 12.65
C HIS A 34 10.30 -11.27 13.30
N GLN A 35 10.16 -11.01 14.60
CA GLN A 35 11.05 -10.07 15.32
C GLN A 35 12.53 -10.39 15.11
N LYS A 36 12.90 -11.68 15.17
CA LYS A 36 14.29 -12.11 14.96
C LYS A 36 14.73 -11.79 13.52
N ASP A 37 13.96 -12.23 12.53
CA ASP A 37 14.31 -12.02 11.11
C ASP A 37 14.43 -10.54 10.76
N LEU A 38 13.53 -9.69 11.31
CA LEU A 38 13.59 -8.24 11.14
C LEU A 38 14.87 -7.66 11.77
N ASN A 39 15.23 -8.10 12.98
CA ASN A 39 16.45 -7.63 13.64
C ASN A 39 17.72 -8.10 12.93
N ASP A 40 17.73 -9.33 12.46
CA ASP A 40 18.84 -9.88 11.66
C ASP A 40 19.01 -9.13 10.32
N SER A 41 17.94 -8.53 9.79
CA SER A 41 17.97 -7.74 8.55
C SER A 41 18.38 -6.27 8.77
N ILE A 42 18.39 -5.76 10.01
CA ILE A 42 18.73 -4.34 10.30
C ILE A 42 20.04 -3.89 9.63
N PRO A 43 21.15 -4.66 9.68
CA PRO A 43 22.41 -4.24 9.03
C PRO A 43 22.30 -4.07 7.52
N VAL A 44 21.44 -4.87 6.86
CA VAL A 44 21.22 -4.80 5.39
C VAL A 44 20.51 -3.51 5.01
N PHE A 45 19.63 -3.02 5.87
CA PHE A 45 18.82 -1.81 5.63
C PHE A 45 19.43 -0.53 6.23
N ASP A 46 20.56 -0.66 6.94
CA ASP A 46 21.16 0.50 7.60
C ASP A 46 21.66 1.53 6.57
N GLY A 47 21.33 2.80 6.81
CA GLY A 47 21.63 3.90 5.90
C GLY A 47 20.82 3.92 4.59
N LYS A 48 20.02 2.91 4.28
CA LYS A 48 19.18 2.87 3.07
C LYS A 48 17.94 3.72 3.25
N MET A 49 17.67 4.62 2.30
CA MET A 49 16.54 5.54 2.34
C MET A 49 15.76 5.55 1.03
N GLY A 50 14.45 5.83 1.10
CA GLY A 50 13.60 5.99 -0.08
C GLY A 50 13.67 4.80 -1.04
N LEU A 51 14.03 5.06 -2.29
CA LEU A 51 14.10 4.02 -3.33
C LEU A 51 15.24 3.01 -3.10
N ASP A 52 16.34 3.40 -2.43
CA ASP A 52 17.41 2.45 -2.08
C ASP A 52 16.92 1.42 -1.06
N PHE A 53 16.13 1.85 -0.06
CA PHE A 53 15.47 0.93 0.86
C PHE A 53 14.50 0.00 0.12
N VAL A 54 13.72 0.55 -0.80
CA VAL A 54 12.77 -0.22 -1.62
C VAL A 54 13.50 -1.28 -2.45
N GLN A 55 14.59 -0.92 -3.14
CA GLN A 55 15.42 -1.86 -3.90
C GLN A 55 15.98 -2.96 -3.00
N THR A 56 16.56 -2.58 -1.85
CA THR A 56 17.11 -3.53 -0.88
C THR A 56 16.04 -4.53 -0.39
N ALA A 57 14.80 -4.06 -0.19
CA ALA A 57 13.71 -4.95 0.20
C ALA A 57 13.32 -5.96 -0.90
N ILE A 58 13.33 -5.55 -2.17
CA ILE A 58 13.09 -6.46 -3.30
C ILE A 58 14.18 -7.54 -3.35
N ASP A 59 15.43 -7.16 -3.18
CA ASP A 59 16.58 -8.07 -3.22
C ASP A 59 16.57 -9.03 -2.03
N GLU A 60 16.39 -8.53 -0.80
CA GLU A 60 16.35 -9.32 0.44
C GLU A 60 15.22 -10.35 0.45
N PHE A 61 14.07 -10.00 -0.12
CA PHE A 61 12.94 -10.92 -0.26
C PHE A 61 13.02 -11.78 -1.52
N ASN A 62 14.01 -11.59 -2.37
CA ASN A 62 14.19 -12.29 -3.64
C ASN A 62 12.91 -12.32 -4.46
N ILE A 63 12.32 -11.14 -4.70
CA ILE A 63 11.08 -11.00 -5.44
C ILE A 63 11.38 -10.87 -6.92
N LYS A 64 10.77 -11.75 -7.72
CA LYS A 64 10.75 -11.61 -9.17
C LYS A 64 9.55 -10.77 -9.58
N ILE A 65 9.79 -9.66 -10.28
CA ILE A 65 8.74 -8.75 -10.74
C ILE A 65 8.53 -8.97 -12.24
N ILE A 66 7.27 -9.12 -12.63
CA ILE A 66 6.83 -9.15 -14.04
C ILE A 66 6.01 -7.89 -14.29
N ILE A 67 6.37 -7.14 -15.31
CA ILE A 67 5.65 -5.93 -15.73
C ILE A 67 4.92 -6.27 -17.04
N LYS A 68 3.61 -6.03 -17.08
CA LYS A 68 2.78 -6.08 -18.28
C LYS A 68 2.26 -4.69 -18.58
N GLY A 69 2.17 -4.33 -19.88
CA GLY A 69 1.79 -2.98 -20.28
C GLY A 69 2.83 -1.93 -19.91
N GLU A 70 4.11 -2.27 -19.96
CA GLU A 70 5.22 -1.38 -19.63
C GLU A 70 5.23 -0.12 -20.51
N GLU A 71 4.79 -0.26 -21.75
CA GLU A 71 4.62 0.82 -22.71
C GLU A 71 3.59 1.87 -22.26
N ASN A 72 2.70 1.52 -21.34
CA ASN A 72 1.70 2.42 -20.76
C ASN A 72 2.27 3.26 -19.60
N ILE A 73 3.50 3.00 -19.16
CA ILE A 73 4.15 3.83 -18.13
C ILE A 73 4.66 5.10 -18.80
N PRO A 74 4.07 6.28 -18.48
CA PRO A 74 4.45 7.52 -19.15
C PRO A 74 5.89 7.89 -18.75
N LYS A 75 6.69 8.36 -19.71
CA LYS A 75 8.09 8.77 -19.47
C LYS A 75 8.23 10.21 -19.00
N LYS A 76 7.24 11.07 -19.25
CA LYS A 76 7.23 12.50 -18.90
C LYS A 76 5.85 12.92 -18.46
N GLY A 77 5.76 13.95 -17.65
CA GLY A 77 4.49 14.48 -17.15
C GLY A 77 4.26 14.17 -15.69
N ARG A 78 3.08 14.54 -15.20
CA ARG A 78 2.67 14.39 -13.78
C ARG A 78 1.44 13.51 -13.69
N TYR A 79 1.57 12.38 -13.02
CA TYR A 79 0.52 11.36 -12.97
C TYR A 79 0.14 11.01 -11.54
N ILE A 80 -1.04 10.41 -11.41
CA ILE A 80 -1.45 9.70 -10.21
C ILE A 80 -1.51 8.21 -10.59
N PHE A 81 -0.63 7.42 -10.03
CA PHE A 81 -0.67 5.97 -10.19
C PHE A 81 -1.61 5.40 -9.12
N VAL A 82 -2.62 4.65 -9.54
CA VAL A 82 -3.59 4.03 -8.62
C VAL A 82 -3.60 2.53 -8.79
N ALA A 83 -3.54 1.79 -7.69
CA ALA A 83 -3.51 0.34 -7.74
C ALA A 83 -4.48 -0.30 -6.73
N ASN A 84 -4.86 -1.56 -6.98
CA ASN A 84 -5.44 -2.43 -5.96
C ASN A 84 -4.37 -2.77 -4.91
N HIS A 85 -4.80 -3.22 -3.74
CA HIS A 85 -3.95 -3.41 -2.56
C HIS A 85 -4.02 -4.85 -2.00
N PRO A 86 -3.55 -5.87 -2.76
CA PRO A 86 -3.77 -7.27 -2.41
C PRO A 86 -2.98 -7.76 -1.19
N LEU A 87 -1.76 -7.28 -0.99
CA LEU A 87 -0.81 -7.82 -0.01
C LEU A 87 -0.77 -7.02 1.30
N GLY A 88 -1.19 -5.76 1.28
CA GLY A 88 -1.29 -4.92 2.47
C GLY A 88 0.03 -4.31 2.97
N GLY A 89 1.14 -4.55 2.28
CA GLY A 89 2.44 -3.99 2.65
C GLY A 89 3.45 -4.13 1.52
N PHE A 90 3.76 -5.37 1.12
CA PHE A 90 4.79 -5.64 0.12
C PHE A 90 4.41 -5.15 -1.30
N ASP A 91 3.14 -5.10 -1.62
CA ASP A 91 2.64 -4.47 -2.85
C ASP A 91 3.03 -2.99 -2.96
N GLY A 92 3.08 -2.26 -1.84
CA GLY A 92 3.58 -0.88 -1.82
C GLY A 92 5.06 -0.79 -2.17
N ILE A 93 5.88 -1.73 -1.68
CA ILE A 93 7.31 -1.80 -2.01
C ILE A 93 7.50 -2.10 -3.49
N VAL A 94 6.81 -3.13 -4.02
CA VAL A 94 6.90 -3.49 -5.45
C VAL A 94 6.40 -2.36 -6.34
N PHE A 95 5.32 -1.69 -5.96
CA PHE A 95 4.76 -0.57 -6.70
C PHE A 95 5.73 0.63 -6.75
N ALA A 96 6.30 1.00 -5.60
CA ALA A 96 7.30 2.05 -5.51
C ALA A 96 8.57 1.71 -6.31
N HIS A 97 9.02 0.44 -6.27
CA HIS A 97 10.16 -0.02 -7.04
C HIS A 97 9.95 0.13 -8.54
N VAL A 98 8.81 -0.37 -9.06
CA VAL A 98 8.55 -0.34 -10.50
C VAL A 98 8.39 1.09 -10.99
N VAL A 99 7.55 1.91 -10.34
CA VAL A 99 7.36 3.31 -10.78
C VAL A 99 8.66 4.11 -10.58
N GLY A 100 9.39 3.87 -9.49
CA GLY A 100 10.66 4.54 -9.19
C GLY A 100 11.76 4.31 -10.22
N LYS A 101 11.74 3.20 -10.97
CA LYS A 101 12.67 2.95 -12.09
C LYS A 101 12.50 3.93 -13.24
N TYR A 102 11.26 4.38 -13.49
CA TYR A 102 10.94 5.32 -14.57
C TYR A 102 10.90 6.77 -14.07
N HIS A 103 10.58 6.95 -12.79
CA HIS A 103 10.41 8.25 -12.16
C HIS A 103 11.07 8.26 -10.78
N PRO A 104 12.27 8.81 -10.64
CA PRO A 104 12.97 8.80 -9.35
C PRO A 104 12.30 9.65 -8.26
N ASP A 105 11.52 10.66 -8.64
CA ASP A 105 10.72 11.45 -7.68
C ASP A 105 9.30 10.92 -7.61
N ILE A 106 9.08 10.02 -6.67
CA ILE A 106 7.76 9.49 -6.32
C ILE A 106 7.34 9.92 -4.92
N LYS A 107 6.04 10.08 -4.71
CA LYS A 107 5.44 10.29 -3.40
C LYS A 107 4.28 9.32 -3.21
N PHE A 108 4.30 8.59 -2.12
CA PHE A 108 3.31 7.58 -1.82
C PHE A 108 2.41 8.02 -0.67
N LEU A 109 1.11 8.12 -0.94
CA LEU A 109 0.13 8.46 0.08
C LEU A 109 -0.11 7.26 0.99
N VAL A 110 0.31 7.33 2.24
CA VAL A 110 0.28 6.22 3.19
C VAL A 110 -0.45 6.57 4.47
N ASN A 111 -0.94 5.55 5.18
CA ASN A 111 -1.46 5.73 6.53
C ASN A 111 -0.34 6.28 7.45
N ASP A 112 -0.69 7.22 8.32
CA ASP A 112 0.20 7.87 9.27
C ASP A 112 0.99 6.89 10.16
N ILE A 113 0.43 5.70 10.46
CA ILE A 113 1.15 4.66 11.21
C ILE A 113 2.43 4.19 10.49
N LEU A 114 2.47 4.25 9.15
CA LEU A 114 3.63 3.86 8.36
C LEU A 114 4.76 4.88 8.41
N MET A 115 4.54 6.08 8.96
CA MET A 115 5.58 7.08 9.20
C MET A 115 6.60 6.66 10.28
N ASN A 116 6.34 5.54 10.97
CA ASN A 116 7.33 4.91 11.84
C ASN A 116 8.46 4.22 11.04
N LEU A 117 8.26 3.94 9.75
CA LEU A 117 9.27 3.40 8.85
C LEU A 117 10.13 4.55 8.28
N LYS A 118 11.03 5.08 9.10
CA LYS A 118 11.84 6.26 8.80
C LYS A 118 12.64 6.17 7.49
N ASN A 119 13.05 4.98 7.11
CA ASN A 119 13.74 4.72 5.86
C ASN A 119 12.91 5.11 4.61
N LEU A 120 11.58 5.16 4.74
CA LEU A 120 10.67 5.54 3.66
C LEU A 120 10.16 6.99 3.73
N ASP A 121 10.60 7.78 4.74
CA ASP A 121 10.26 9.20 4.88
C ASP A 121 10.46 10.02 3.58
N PRO A 122 11.51 9.79 2.75
CA PRO A 122 11.68 10.54 1.50
C PRO A 122 10.54 10.37 0.49
N ILE A 123 9.85 9.23 0.52
CA ILE A 123 8.79 8.92 -0.44
C ILE A 123 7.39 8.86 0.18
N PHE A 124 7.26 8.83 1.52
CA PHE A 124 5.97 8.73 2.20
C PHE A 124 5.34 10.10 2.50
N ILE A 125 4.06 10.20 2.18
CA ILE A 125 3.21 11.34 2.52
C ILE A 125 2.08 10.84 3.42
N PRO A 126 1.99 11.27 4.69
CA PRO A 126 1.00 10.77 5.61
C PRO A 126 -0.41 11.24 5.27
N VAL A 127 -1.36 10.30 5.29
CA VAL A 127 -2.79 10.56 5.24
C VAL A 127 -3.39 10.05 6.54
N ASN A 128 -3.96 10.95 7.33
CA ASN A 128 -4.61 10.55 8.57
C ASN A 128 -5.86 9.72 8.27
N LYS A 129 -5.93 8.54 8.84
CA LYS A 129 -7.07 7.62 8.64
C LYS A 129 -8.18 7.83 9.66
N HIS A 130 -7.84 8.30 10.84
CA HIS A 130 -8.77 8.48 11.95
C HIS A 130 -8.71 9.94 12.47
N GLY A 131 -9.85 10.61 12.47
CA GLY A 131 -9.97 11.97 12.94
C GLY A 131 -9.79 13.07 11.87
N ARG A 132 -9.68 14.32 12.30
CA ARG A 132 -9.39 15.45 11.40
C ARG A 132 -7.95 15.38 10.93
N GLN A 133 -7.72 15.58 9.64
CA GLN A 133 -6.37 15.81 9.09
C GLN A 133 -5.78 17.05 9.77
N SER A 134 -4.52 16.97 10.22
CA SER A 134 -3.83 18.19 10.65
C SER A 134 -3.69 19.12 9.43
N LEU A 135 -3.76 20.43 9.67
CA LEU A 135 -3.55 21.42 8.60
C LEU A 135 -2.20 21.24 7.90
N GLU A 136 -1.20 20.77 8.63
CA GLU A 136 0.12 20.46 8.10
C GLU A 136 0.09 19.32 7.07
N TYR A 137 -0.62 18.22 7.39
CA TYR A 137 -0.77 17.08 6.45
C TYR A 137 -1.55 17.47 5.21
N VAL A 138 -2.61 18.28 5.36
CA VAL A 138 -3.35 18.81 4.22
C VAL A 138 -2.43 19.62 3.32
N LYS A 139 -1.66 20.56 3.88
CA LYS A 139 -0.70 21.38 3.12
C LYS A 139 0.37 20.52 2.43
N LYS A 140 0.88 19.49 3.11
CA LYS A 140 1.88 18.56 2.55
C LYS A 140 1.32 17.78 1.36
N ILE A 141 0.07 17.30 1.48
CA ILE A 141 -0.64 16.61 0.39
C ILE A 141 -0.85 17.55 -0.80
N GLU A 142 -1.35 18.77 -0.57
CA GLU A 142 -1.55 19.76 -1.66
C GLU A 142 -0.24 20.06 -2.39
N LYS A 143 0.82 20.39 -1.65
CA LYS A 143 2.15 20.61 -2.24
C LYS A 143 2.64 19.42 -3.06
N THR A 144 2.35 18.19 -2.61
CA THR A 144 2.71 16.97 -3.36
C THR A 144 1.98 16.91 -4.71
N TYR A 145 0.69 17.24 -4.74
CA TYR A 145 -0.05 17.27 -6.01
C TYR A 145 0.32 18.46 -6.91
N GLU A 146 0.86 19.53 -6.36
CA GLU A 146 1.37 20.70 -7.10
C GLU A 146 2.77 20.47 -7.68
N SER A 147 3.59 19.59 -7.07
CA SER A 147 4.96 19.31 -7.48
C SER A 147 5.02 18.48 -8.78
N ASP A 148 6.22 18.19 -9.27
CA ASP A 148 6.43 17.29 -10.41
C ASP A 148 6.55 15.81 -10.03
N ALA A 149 6.53 15.49 -8.74
CA ALA A 149 6.59 14.12 -8.27
C ALA A 149 5.41 13.28 -8.76
N GLN A 150 5.64 12.02 -9.05
CA GLN A 150 4.57 11.07 -9.32
C GLN A 150 3.88 10.67 -8.01
N VAL A 151 2.55 10.63 -8.00
CA VAL A 151 1.79 10.30 -6.79
C VAL A 151 1.27 8.86 -6.87
N LEU A 152 1.70 8.02 -5.94
CA LEU A 152 1.23 6.65 -5.81
C LEU A 152 0.12 6.57 -4.74
N ASN A 153 -0.91 5.80 -5.03
CA ASN A 153 -2.05 5.67 -4.14
C ASN A 153 -2.70 4.28 -4.19
N PHE A 154 -3.08 3.77 -3.02
CA PHE A 154 -4.02 2.66 -2.86
C PHE A 154 -5.38 3.22 -2.42
N PRO A 155 -6.34 3.45 -3.35
CA PRO A 155 -7.57 4.17 -3.00
C PRO A 155 -8.46 3.44 -2.00
N ALA A 156 -8.34 2.11 -1.88
CA ALA A 156 -9.05 1.33 -0.86
C ALA A 156 -8.60 1.66 0.57
N GLY A 157 -7.35 2.10 0.75
CA GLY A 157 -6.75 2.45 2.04
C GLY A 157 -6.61 1.29 3.03
N LEU A 158 -7.01 0.09 2.64
CA LEU A 158 -6.83 -1.19 3.35
C LEU A 158 -6.57 -2.27 2.31
N CYS A 159 -5.80 -3.29 2.69
CA CYS A 159 -5.58 -4.42 1.81
C CYS A 159 -6.89 -5.15 1.45
N SER A 160 -6.90 -5.80 0.29
CA SER A 160 -8.04 -6.54 -0.24
C SER A 160 -8.62 -7.55 0.76
N ARG A 161 -9.88 -7.89 0.57
CA ARG A 161 -10.63 -8.83 1.40
C ARG A 161 -11.22 -9.94 0.55
N LYS A 162 -11.48 -11.09 1.15
CA LYS A 162 -12.24 -12.17 0.49
C LYS A 162 -13.74 -11.88 0.63
N ILE A 163 -14.37 -11.45 -0.46
CA ILE A 163 -15.78 -11.10 -0.54
C ILE A 163 -16.44 -12.01 -1.58
N LYS A 164 -17.45 -12.78 -1.20
CA LYS A 164 -18.14 -13.73 -2.09
C LYS A 164 -17.18 -14.62 -2.91
N GLY A 165 -16.15 -15.13 -2.24
CA GLY A 165 -15.15 -16.02 -2.84
C GLY A 165 -14.02 -15.31 -3.61
N LYS A 166 -14.18 -14.06 -3.99
CA LYS A 166 -13.18 -13.26 -4.73
C LYS A 166 -12.32 -12.41 -3.77
N ILE A 167 -11.04 -12.26 -4.09
CA ILE A 167 -10.15 -11.34 -3.38
C ILE A 167 -10.23 -10.01 -4.10
N ILE A 168 -10.79 -9.02 -3.41
CA ILE A 168 -11.08 -7.72 -4.00
C ILE A 168 -10.95 -6.63 -2.95
N ASP A 169 -10.55 -5.43 -3.38
CA ASP A 169 -10.52 -4.25 -2.54
C ASP A 169 -11.89 -3.87 -2.02
N LEU A 170 -11.91 -3.23 -0.88
CA LEU A 170 -13.08 -2.47 -0.42
C LEU A 170 -13.39 -1.33 -1.40
N GLU A 171 -14.43 -0.57 -1.10
CA GLU A 171 -14.80 0.61 -1.89
C GLU A 171 -13.61 1.57 -2.03
N TRP A 172 -13.31 2.00 -3.26
CA TRP A 172 -12.27 2.98 -3.52
C TRP A 172 -12.74 4.38 -3.13
N LYS A 173 -11.89 5.11 -2.43
CA LYS A 173 -12.16 6.49 -2.01
C LYS A 173 -12.05 7.43 -3.20
N LYS A 174 -12.96 8.38 -3.28
CA LYS A 174 -13.07 9.36 -4.38
C LYS A 174 -11.96 10.43 -4.43
N SER A 175 -11.13 10.54 -3.39
CA SER A 175 -10.19 11.64 -3.22
C SER A 175 -9.19 11.77 -4.36
N PHE A 176 -8.68 10.66 -4.89
CA PHE A 176 -7.71 10.68 -5.98
C PHE A 176 -8.31 11.21 -7.29
N VAL A 177 -9.59 10.91 -7.57
CA VAL A 177 -10.30 11.46 -8.74
C VAL A 177 -10.46 12.98 -8.61
N ALA A 178 -10.88 13.46 -7.43
CA ALA A 178 -10.98 14.88 -7.18
C ALA A 178 -9.64 15.60 -7.34
N LYS A 179 -8.55 14.99 -6.86
CA LYS A 179 -7.19 15.53 -7.00
C LYS A 179 -6.67 15.48 -8.43
N ALA A 180 -7.00 14.44 -9.20
CA ALA A 180 -6.67 14.36 -10.62
C ALA A 180 -7.25 15.57 -11.40
N VAL A 181 -8.53 15.85 -11.19
CA VAL A 181 -9.20 17.00 -11.84
C VAL A 181 -8.64 18.32 -11.33
N GLN A 182 -8.50 18.48 -10.00
CA GLN A 182 -8.02 19.73 -9.37
C GLN A 182 -6.62 20.12 -9.85
N HIS A 183 -5.71 19.15 -9.96
CA HIS A 183 -4.29 19.39 -10.28
C HIS A 183 -3.92 19.03 -11.73
N LYS A 184 -4.93 18.71 -12.58
CA LYS A 184 -4.76 18.36 -14.00
C LYS A 184 -3.71 17.24 -14.17
N ARG A 185 -3.87 16.13 -13.42
CA ARG A 185 -3.02 14.96 -13.49
C ARG A 185 -3.80 13.78 -14.05
N ASP A 186 -3.29 13.16 -15.09
CA ASP A 186 -3.86 11.94 -15.61
C ASP A 186 -3.64 10.78 -14.63
N ILE A 187 -4.51 9.78 -14.70
CA ILE A 187 -4.43 8.63 -13.81
C ILE A 187 -3.89 7.43 -14.58
N VAL A 188 -2.84 6.79 -14.04
CA VAL A 188 -2.33 5.52 -14.54
C VAL A 188 -2.92 4.40 -13.67
N PRO A 189 -3.83 3.58 -14.21
CA PRO A 189 -4.40 2.45 -13.50
C PRO A 189 -3.44 1.26 -13.51
N VAL A 190 -3.26 0.63 -12.35
CA VAL A 190 -2.32 -0.50 -12.20
C VAL A 190 -3.00 -1.63 -11.45
N HIS A 191 -2.89 -2.85 -11.98
CA HIS A 191 -3.26 -4.05 -11.25
C HIS A 191 -2.01 -4.73 -10.70
N ILE A 192 -2.04 -5.04 -9.41
CA ILE A 192 -1.00 -5.83 -8.74
C ILE A 192 -1.58 -7.21 -8.45
N ASP A 193 -0.98 -8.24 -9.03
CA ASP A 193 -1.35 -9.63 -8.76
C ASP A 193 -0.69 -10.10 -7.47
N GLY A 194 -1.49 -10.72 -6.61
CA GLY A 194 -1.05 -11.25 -5.35
C GLY A 194 -2.20 -11.51 -4.39
N ARG A 195 -1.89 -12.28 -3.37
CA ARG A 195 -2.87 -12.56 -2.30
C ARG A 195 -2.17 -12.92 -1.00
N ASN A 196 -2.82 -12.59 0.10
CA ASN A 196 -2.48 -13.09 1.42
C ASN A 196 -2.98 -14.52 1.62
N SER A 197 -2.59 -15.14 2.73
CA SER A 197 -3.01 -16.51 3.03
C SER A 197 -4.52 -16.63 3.26
N THR A 198 -5.04 -17.83 3.05
CA THR A 198 -6.44 -18.16 3.38
C THR A 198 -6.74 -17.90 4.85
N PHE A 199 -5.76 -18.14 5.73
CA PHE A 199 -5.87 -17.82 7.16
C PHE A 199 -6.16 -16.33 7.39
N PHE A 200 -5.41 -15.43 6.75
CA PHE A 200 -5.61 -13.98 6.87
C PHE A 200 -7.04 -13.56 6.51
N TYR A 201 -7.55 -14.05 5.39
CA TYR A 201 -8.90 -13.72 4.96
C TYR A 201 -9.98 -14.35 5.83
N ASN A 202 -9.79 -15.59 6.26
CA ASN A 202 -10.73 -16.27 7.16
C ASN A 202 -10.81 -15.56 8.51
N LEU A 203 -9.66 -15.17 9.08
CA LEU A 203 -9.61 -14.40 10.32
C LEU A 203 -10.37 -13.07 10.19
N ALA A 204 -10.19 -12.35 9.09
CA ALA A 204 -10.93 -11.12 8.81
C ALA A 204 -12.46 -11.35 8.72
N ASN A 205 -12.88 -12.47 8.13
CA ASN A 205 -14.30 -12.82 8.02
C ASN A 205 -14.89 -13.26 9.35
N ILE A 206 -14.20 -14.14 10.10
CA ILE A 206 -14.62 -14.57 11.44
C ILE A 206 -14.75 -13.37 12.38
N ARG A 207 -13.78 -12.45 12.36
CA ARG A 207 -13.82 -11.21 13.12
C ARG A 207 -15.09 -10.39 12.83
N LYS A 208 -15.50 -10.30 11.56
CA LYS A 208 -16.74 -9.61 11.17
C LYS A 208 -17.98 -10.31 11.70
N ILE A 209 -18.03 -11.63 11.62
CA ILE A 209 -19.15 -12.44 12.15
C ILE A 209 -19.27 -12.23 13.66
N LEU A 210 -18.15 -12.19 14.37
CA LEU A 210 -18.10 -11.96 15.82
C LEU A 210 -18.25 -10.47 16.21
N ALA A 211 -18.52 -9.59 15.26
CA ALA A 211 -18.65 -8.14 15.46
C ALA A 211 -17.45 -7.48 16.17
N ILE A 212 -16.26 -8.07 16.09
CA ILE A 212 -15.04 -7.52 16.68
C ILE A 212 -14.60 -6.29 15.85
N LYS A 213 -14.60 -5.10 16.45
CA LYS A 213 -14.29 -3.84 15.78
C LYS A 213 -12.81 -3.70 15.41
N ALA A 214 -11.90 -4.24 16.24
CA ALA A 214 -10.46 -4.20 15.99
C ALA A 214 -10.07 -5.08 14.79
N ASN A 215 -9.24 -4.58 13.89
CA ASN A 215 -8.75 -5.34 12.73
C ASN A 215 -7.61 -6.26 13.15
N ILE A 216 -7.93 -7.33 13.91
CA ILE A 216 -6.93 -8.25 14.49
C ILE A 216 -6.10 -8.98 13.42
N GLU A 217 -6.67 -9.20 12.23
CA GLU A 217 -5.94 -9.76 11.10
C GLU A 217 -4.72 -8.93 10.69
N MET A 218 -4.75 -7.62 10.96
CA MET A 218 -3.64 -6.72 10.63
C MET A 218 -2.35 -7.04 11.41
N LEU A 219 -2.46 -7.69 12.58
CA LEU A 219 -1.30 -8.16 13.34
C LEU A 219 -0.48 -9.19 12.56
N TYR A 220 -1.10 -9.87 11.61
CA TYR A 220 -0.46 -10.89 10.78
C TYR A 220 0.13 -10.33 9.48
N LEU A 221 -0.01 -9.03 9.20
CA LEU A 221 0.51 -8.47 7.93
C LEU A 221 2.01 -8.64 7.77
N VAL A 222 2.78 -8.56 8.85
CA VAL A 222 4.22 -8.82 8.79
C VAL A 222 4.48 -10.29 8.42
N ASN A 223 3.75 -11.23 9.03
CA ASN A 223 3.84 -12.64 8.66
C ASN A 223 3.42 -12.91 7.21
N GLU A 224 2.38 -12.22 6.70
CA GLU A 224 1.98 -12.30 5.29
C GLU A 224 3.04 -11.70 4.36
N LEU A 225 3.73 -10.64 4.79
CA LEU A 225 4.85 -10.04 4.07
C LEU A 225 6.00 -11.05 3.92
N PHE A 226 6.42 -11.72 5.00
CA PHE A 226 7.47 -12.74 4.94
C PHE A 226 7.10 -13.94 4.06
N LYS A 227 5.81 -14.26 3.92
CA LYS A 227 5.32 -15.30 3.00
C LYS A 227 5.46 -14.92 1.52
N GLN A 228 5.76 -13.67 1.21
CA GLN A 228 6.04 -13.26 -0.19
C GLN A 228 7.47 -13.58 -0.62
N ARG A 229 8.38 -13.92 0.28
CA ARG A 229 9.78 -14.27 -0.06
C ARG A 229 9.84 -15.32 -1.17
N ASN A 230 10.73 -15.11 -2.16
CA ASN A 230 10.91 -15.94 -3.35
C ASN A 230 9.68 -16.03 -4.27
N LYS A 231 8.77 -15.08 -4.22
CA LYS A 231 7.57 -15.07 -5.07
C LYS A 231 7.75 -14.22 -6.32
N ILE A 232 6.85 -14.48 -7.27
CA ILE A 232 6.68 -13.65 -8.47
C ILE A 232 5.48 -12.74 -8.20
N ILE A 233 5.65 -11.44 -8.44
CA ILE A 233 4.57 -10.45 -8.36
C ILE A 233 4.46 -9.77 -9.73
N THR A 234 3.27 -9.79 -10.30
CA THR A 234 3.00 -9.18 -11.60
C THR A 234 2.29 -7.84 -11.41
N LEU A 235 2.77 -6.80 -12.08
CA LEU A 235 2.07 -5.52 -12.21
C LEU A 235 1.62 -5.37 -13.66
N THR A 236 0.33 -5.04 -13.85
CA THR A 236 -0.23 -4.75 -15.17
C THR A 236 -0.64 -3.29 -15.22
N PHE A 237 -0.01 -2.52 -16.10
CA PHE A 237 -0.27 -1.10 -16.30
C PHE A 237 -1.29 -0.91 -17.42
N GLY A 238 -2.39 -0.23 -17.12
CA GLY A 238 -3.35 0.22 -18.13
C GLY A 238 -2.94 1.54 -18.74
N LYS A 239 -3.55 1.89 -19.87
CA LYS A 239 -3.34 3.19 -20.53
C LYS A 239 -3.68 4.33 -19.58
N PRO A 240 -2.91 5.43 -19.57
CA PRO A 240 -3.24 6.63 -18.80
C PRO A 240 -4.63 7.14 -19.15
N VAL A 241 -5.41 7.45 -18.13
CA VAL A 241 -6.75 8.03 -18.24
C VAL A 241 -6.65 9.53 -18.07
N PRO A 242 -6.97 10.33 -19.10
CA PRO A 242 -6.92 11.78 -19.02
C PRO A 242 -7.83 12.33 -17.90
N TYR A 243 -7.35 13.29 -17.13
CA TYR A 243 -8.12 13.86 -16.02
C TYR A 243 -9.46 14.48 -16.48
N GLN A 244 -9.56 14.93 -17.73
CA GLN A 244 -10.78 15.48 -18.34
C GLN A 244 -11.90 14.45 -18.45
N LYS A 245 -11.55 13.14 -18.45
CA LYS A 245 -12.53 12.05 -18.46
C LYS A 245 -13.42 12.06 -17.22
N PHE A 246 -12.90 12.53 -16.10
CA PHE A 246 -13.62 12.59 -14.84
C PHE A 246 -14.47 13.86 -14.75
N ASP A 247 -15.43 13.97 -15.64
CA ASP A 247 -16.34 15.11 -15.78
C ASP A 247 -17.53 15.03 -14.80
N LYS A 248 -18.53 15.89 -15.01
CA LYS A 248 -19.73 15.98 -14.18
C LYS A 248 -20.81 14.95 -14.53
N SER A 249 -20.62 14.09 -15.54
CA SER A 249 -21.59 13.06 -15.94
C SER A 249 -21.79 12.02 -14.82
N LYS A 250 -20.74 11.85 -13.98
CA LYS A 250 -20.78 10.95 -12.83
C LYS A 250 -20.16 11.62 -11.60
N SER A 251 -20.57 11.18 -10.42
CA SER A 251 -19.92 11.64 -9.19
C SER A 251 -18.49 11.09 -9.09
N PRO A 252 -17.58 11.80 -8.39
CA PRO A 252 -16.22 11.28 -8.18
C PRO A 252 -16.16 9.90 -7.50
N LYS A 253 -17.19 9.55 -6.76
CA LYS A 253 -17.34 8.22 -6.15
C LYS A 253 -17.66 7.16 -7.21
N GLN A 254 -18.54 7.43 -8.14
CA GLN A 254 -18.86 6.52 -9.24
C GLN A 254 -17.63 6.31 -10.13
N TRP A 255 -16.95 7.39 -10.52
CA TRP A 255 -15.70 7.31 -11.28
C TRP A 255 -14.64 6.45 -10.59
N ALA A 256 -14.49 6.59 -9.27
CA ALA A 256 -13.54 5.78 -8.50
C ALA A 256 -13.89 4.28 -8.51
N GLN A 257 -15.18 3.91 -8.46
CA GLN A 257 -15.59 2.51 -8.52
C GLN A 257 -15.44 1.92 -9.93
N GLU A 258 -15.80 2.67 -10.96
CA GLU A 258 -15.59 2.22 -12.35
C GLU A 258 -14.11 2.02 -12.66
N LEU A 259 -13.25 2.93 -12.20
CA LEU A 259 -11.81 2.78 -12.37
C LEU A 259 -11.27 1.56 -11.58
N LYS A 260 -11.81 1.28 -10.40
CA LYS A 260 -11.52 0.05 -9.67
C LYS A 260 -11.88 -1.18 -10.50
N GLU A 261 -13.09 -1.24 -11.05
CA GLU A 261 -13.54 -2.35 -11.89
C GLU A 261 -12.65 -2.51 -13.12
N TYR A 262 -12.25 -1.41 -13.74
CA TYR A 262 -11.32 -1.39 -14.85
C TYR A 262 -9.95 -1.98 -14.45
N VAL A 263 -9.39 -1.58 -13.30
CA VAL A 263 -8.12 -2.13 -12.79
C VAL A 263 -8.20 -3.64 -12.60
N TYR A 264 -9.32 -4.16 -12.09
CA TYR A 264 -9.48 -5.61 -11.91
C TYR A 264 -9.63 -6.40 -13.21
N ARG A 265 -9.94 -5.75 -14.34
CA ARG A 265 -9.98 -6.36 -15.69
C ARG A 265 -8.63 -6.32 -16.40
N LEU A 266 -7.69 -5.46 -16.01
CA LEU A 266 -6.38 -5.34 -16.67
C LEU A 266 -5.64 -6.68 -16.89
N PRO A 267 -5.68 -7.65 -15.96
CA PRO A 267 -5.02 -8.95 -16.18
C PRO A 267 -5.65 -9.83 -17.25
N GLU A 268 -6.88 -9.54 -17.66
CA GLU A 268 -7.62 -10.35 -18.66
C GLU A 268 -7.08 -10.20 -20.10
N GLY A 269 -6.12 -9.29 -20.30
CA GLY A 269 -5.47 -9.05 -21.59
C GLY A 269 -5.88 -7.72 -22.22
N GLU A 270 -5.96 -7.68 -23.56
CA GLU A 270 -6.39 -6.47 -24.27
C GLU A 270 -7.83 -6.11 -23.88
N ILE A 271 -7.95 -5.03 -23.12
CA ILE A 271 -9.25 -4.44 -22.78
C ILE A 271 -9.36 -3.06 -23.40
N GLU A 272 -10.59 -2.68 -23.74
CA GLU A 272 -10.90 -1.35 -24.23
C GLU A 272 -10.36 -0.30 -23.25
N PRO A 273 -9.84 0.84 -23.76
CA PRO A 273 -9.46 1.96 -22.91
C PRO A 273 -10.60 2.35 -21.96
N PHE A 274 -10.25 2.86 -20.80
CA PHE A 274 -11.24 3.35 -19.83
C PHE A 274 -12.17 4.40 -20.48
N GLN A 275 -13.47 4.10 -20.51
CA GLN A 275 -14.51 4.92 -21.17
C GLN A 275 -15.15 5.90 -20.20
#